data_8b0b9ca9a2edfb348f896e80b2dc81cc
#
_entry.id   8b0b9ca9a2edfb348f896e80b2dc81cc
#
_cell.length_a   1.000
_cell.length_b   1.000
_cell.length_c   1.000
_cell.angle_alpha   90.00
_cell.angle_beta   90.00
_cell.angle_gamma   90.00
#
_symmetry.space_group_name_H-M   'P 1'
#
loop_
_entity.id
_entity.type
_entity.pdbx_description
1 polymer ?
#
loop_
_entity_poly.entity_id
_entity_poly.type
_entity_poly.pdbx_seq_one_letter_code
_entity_poly.pdbx_strand_id
1 'polypeptide(L)'
;HCANFHIKIFQKLKIDLLDNNKVKYEHHAFPLDLAALNAEKVLGCVENDEKKLKLLNELYKNQDSWARGSDINSINQKIFKITNNYGLNNDKNKRCLNDQDLEDEILNERINASKKYSIEATPTIFINEKKYSGQHNYEDFKKAILKYL
;
A
#
# COMPACT_ATOMS: atom_id res chain seq x y z
N HIS A 1 9.21 -0.41 -7.33
CA HIS A 1 9.54 -1.64 -6.61
C HIS A 1 8.35 -2.19 -5.82
N CYS A 2 7.60 -1.33 -5.08
CA CYS A 2 6.40 -1.74 -4.34
C CYS A 2 5.30 -2.28 -5.25
N ALA A 3 5.00 -1.59 -6.36
CA ALA A 3 4.02 -2.07 -7.34
C ALA A 3 4.44 -3.42 -7.94
N ASN A 4 5.71 -3.59 -8.26
CA ASN A 4 6.22 -4.84 -8.81
C ASN A 4 6.06 -6.01 -7.82
N PHE A 5 6.41 -5.78 -6.53
CA PHE A 5 6.14 -6.75 -5.46
C PHE A 5 4.66 -7.08 -5.37
N HIS A 6 3.81 -6.06 -5.27
CA HIS A 6 2.38 -6.23 -5.08
C HIS A 6 1.72 -6.99 -6.24
N ILE A 7 2.05 -6.64 -7.49
CA ILE A 7 1.45 -7.26 -8.68
C ILE A 7 1.97 -8.67 -8.94
N LYS A 8 3.29 -8.88 -8.82
CA LYS A 8 3.92 -10.15 -9.26
C LYS A 8 4.03 -11.19 -8.15
N ILE A 9 4.15 -10.77 -6.90
CA ILE A 9 4.43 -11.66 -5.77
C ILE A 9 3.23 -11.75 -4.85
N PHE A 10 2.77 -10.61 -4.31
CA PHE A 10 1.70 -10.57 -3.33
C PHE A 10 0.39 -11.20 -3.83
N GLN A 11 0.02 -10.97 -5.11
CA GLN A 11 -1.21 -11.56 -5.66
C GLN A 11 -1.20 -13.09 -5.61
N LYS A 12 -0.06 -13.72 -5.86
CA LYS A 12 0.09 -15.17 -5.76
C LYS A 12 0.04 -15.64 -4.31
N LEU A 13 0.73 -14.93 -3.41
CA LEU A 13 0.67 -15.22 -1.96
C LEU A 13 -0.75 -15.04 -1.42
N LYS A 14 -1.49 -14.05 -1.90
CA LYS A 14 -2.89 -13.82 -1.53
C LYS A 14 -3.73 -15.06 -1.83
N ILE A 15 -3.72 -15.53 -3.06
CA ILE A 15 -4.50 -16.70 -3.49
C ILE A 15 -4.12 -17.96 -2.66
N ASP A 16 -2.83 -18.19 -2.47
CA ASP A 16 -2.34 -19.42 -1.85
C ASP A 16 -2.48 -19.43 -0.31
N LEU A 17 -2.38 -18.27 0.34
CA LEU A 17 -2.24 -18.20 1.79
C LEU A 17 -3.30 -17.34 2.47
N LEU A 18 -3.57 -16.12 1.97
CA LEU A 18 -4.56 -15.23 2.59
C LEU A 18 -5.99 -15.75 2.39
N ASP A 19 -6.36 -16.05 1.15
CA ASP A 19 -7.71 -16.51 0.80
C ASP A 19 -8.04 -17.88 1.43
N ASN A 20 -7.01 -18.61 1.89
CA ASN A 20 -7.12 -19.85 2.66
C ASN A 20 -6.99 -19.64 4.18
N ASN A 21 -7.03 -18.39 4.67
CA ASN A 21 -6.92 -18.04 6.09
C ASN A 21 -5.68 -18.58 6.81
N LYS A 22 -4.59 -18.84 6.09
CA LYS A 22 -3.33 -19.32 6.66
C LYS A 22 -2.47 -18.21 7.24
N VAL A 23 -2.59 -17.00 6.70
CA VAL A 23 -1.84 -15.82 7.11
C VAL A 23 -2.72 -14.58 7.11
N LYS A 24 -2.34 -13.60 7.90
CA LYS A 24 -2.86 -12.23 7.88
C LYS A 24 -1.89 -11.33 7.13
N TYR A 25 -2.41 -10.41 6.34
CA TYR A 25 -1.63 -9.37 5.69
C TYR A 25 -1.94 -8.00 6.29
N GLU A 26 -0.91 -7.23 6.55
CA GLU A 26 -1.01 -5.85 6.99
C GLU A 26 -0.23 -4.95 6.04
N HIS A 27 -0.89 -3.91 5.54
CA HIS A 27 -0.26 -2.87 4.74
C HIS A 27 0.07 -1.68 5.65
N HIS A 28 1.34 -1.27 5.62
CA HIS A 28 1.82 -0.11 6.35
C HIS A 28 2.30 0.95 5.35
N ALA A 29 1.75 2.16 5.46
CA ALA A 29 2.10 3.27 4.59
C ALA A 29 3.54 3.73 4.83
N PHE A 30 4.29 3.88 3.74
CA PHE A 30 5.63 4.46 3.77
C PHE A 30 5.83 5.38 2.55
N PRO A 31 5.07 6.50 2.48
CA PRO A 31 5.12 7.38 1.31
C PRO A 31 6.50 8.05 1.18
N LEU A 32 7.04 8.04 -0.04
CA LEU A 32 8.35 8.62 -0.35
C LEU A 32 8.24 10.03 -0.94
N ASP A 33 7.06 10.41 -1.40
CA ASP A 33 6.75 11.72 -1.99
C ASP A 33 5.29 12.10 -1.75
N LEU A 34 4.91 13.30 -2.18
CA LEU A 34 3.56 13.83 -1.99
C LEU A 34 2.50 13.03 -2.76
N ALA A 35 2.83 12.50 -3.93
CA ALA A 35 1.89 11.69 -4.71
C ALA A 35 1.56 10.38 -3.99
N ALA A 36 2.57 9.71 -3.42
CA ALA A 36 2.40 8.52 -2.61
C ALA A 36 1.62 8.83 -1.32
N LEU A 37 1.92 9.95 -0.65
CA LEU A 37 1.17 10.39 0.54
C LEU A 37 -0.32 10.60 0.22
N ASN A 38 -0.64 11.28 -0.88
CA ASN A 38 -2.01 11.51 -1.30
C ASN A 38 -2.74 10.20 -1.65
N ALA A 39 -2.06 9.25 -2.29
CA ALA A 39 -2.61 7.92 -2.54
C ALA A 39 -2.91 7.17 -1.24
N GLU A 40 -2.04 7.22 -0.24
CA GLU A 40 -2.26 6.62 1.08
C GLU A 40 -3.40 7.31 1.85
N LYS A 41 -3.53 8.64 1.76
CA LYS A 41 -4.65 9.38 2.38
C LYS A 41 -6.00 8.94 1.83
N VAL A 42 -6.16 8.84 0.52
CA VAL A 42 -7.42 8.37 -0.07
C VAL A 42 -7.68 6.88 0.23
N LEU A 43 -6.64 6.06 0.29
CA LEU A 43 -6.74 4.67 0.73
C LEU A 43 -7.21 4.56 2.18
N GLY A 44 -6.68 5.41 3.07
CA GLY A 44 -7.05 5.49 4.49
C GLY A 44 -8.52 5.83 4.74
N CYS A 45 -9.14 6.57 3.82
CA CYS A 45 -10.57 6.92 3.88
C CYS A 45 -11.53 5.78 3.50
N VAL A 46 -11.04 4.64 3.06
CA VAL A 46 -11.88 3.47 2.77
C VAL A 46 -12.02 2.64 4.04
N GLU A 47 -13.23 2.61 4.61
CA GLU A 47 -13.49 1.95 5.90
C GLU A 47 -13.48 0.41 5.83
N ASN A 48 -13.92 -0.15 4.70
CA ASN A 48 -14.03 -1.60 4.52
C ASN A 48 -12.70 -2.19 4.05
N ASP A 49 -12.13 -3.11 4.81
CA ASP A 49 -10.82 -3.71 4.56
C ASP A 49 -10.72 -4.44 3.22
N GLU A 50 -11.77 -5.14 2.79
CA GLU A 50 -11.81 -5.81 1.49
C GLU A 50 -11.77 -4.79 0.34
N LYS A 51 -12.55 -3.71 0.45
CA LYS A 51 -12.53 -2.61 -0.53
C LYS A 51 -11.18 -1.88 -0.51
N LYS A 52 -10.62 -1.67 0.68
CA LYS A 52 -9.31 -1.04 0.85
C LYS A 52 -8.22 -1.87 0.14
N LEU A 53 -8.20 -3.18 0.34
CA LEU A 53 -7.25 -4.06 -0.33
C LEU A 53 -7.43 -4.08 -1.86
N LYS A 54 -8.68 -4.05 -2.35
CA LYS A 54 -8.97 -3.94 -3.78
C LYS A 54 -8.49 -2.60 -4.35
N LEU A 55 -8.73 -1.49 -3.63
CA LEU A 55 -8.23 -0.17 -4.05
C LEU A 55 -6.71 -0.10 -4.05
N LEU A 56 -6.06 -0.62 -3.00
CA LEU A 56 -4.59 -0.73 -2.95
C LEU A 56 -4.04 -1.45 -4.18
N ASN A 57 -4.69 -2.54 -4.56
CA ASN A 57 -4.37 -3.33 -5.74
C ASN A 57 -4.46 -2.50 -7.04
N GLU A 58 -5.55 -1.76 -7.20
CA GLU A 58 -5.75 -0.90 -8.37
C GLU A 58 -4.78 0.28 -8.42
N LEU A 59 -4.46 0.87 -7.27
CA LEU A 59 -3.46 1.94 -7.20
C LEU A 59 -2.09 1.43 -7.64
N TYR A 60 -1.63 0.28 -7.16
CA TYR A 60 -0.35 -0.30 -7.59
C TYR A 60 -0.37 -0.74 -9.05
N LYS A 61 -1.44 -1.38 -9.51
CA LYS A 61 -1.58 -1.84 -10.91
C LYS A 61 -1.51 -0.69 -11.91
N ASN A 62 -2.06 0.46 -11.54
CA ASN A 62 -2.11 1.65 -12.38
C ASN A 62 -1.07 2.72 -12.00
N GLN A 63 -0.07 2.38 -11.19
CA GLN A 63 0.90 3.36 -10.67
C GLN A 63 1.57 4.18 -11.78
N ASP A 64 1.98 3.56 -12.87
CA ASP A 64 2.60 4.26 -14.00
C ASP A 64 1.70 5.30 -14.65
N SER A 65 0.37 5.11 -14.57
CA SER A 65 -0.58 6.04 -15.16
C SER A 65 -0.89 7.23 -14.27
N TRP A 66 -1.03 7.04 -12.95
CA TRP A 66 -1.40 8.13 -12.05
C TRP A 66 -0.21 8.83 -11.41
N ALA A 67 0.90 8.12 -11.15
CA ALA A 67 2.07 8.69 -10.47
C ALA A 67 2.91 9.65 -11.35
N ARG A 68 2.54 9.79 -12.62
CA ARG A 68 3.18 10.71 -13.56
C ARG A 68 2.21 11.82 -13.94
N GLY A 69 2.60 13.06 -13.70
CA GLY A 69 1.81 14.25 -14.04
C GLY A 69 2.67 15.50 -14.07
N SER A 70 2.12 16.58 -14.64
CA SER A 70 2.79 17.89 -14.70
C SER A 70 2.88 18.55 -13.31
N ASP A 71 1.92 18.23 -12.44
CA ASP A 71 1.78 18.78 -11.10
C ASP A 71 0.94 17.85 -10.22
N ILE A 72 0.92 18.12 -8.92
CA ILE A 72 0.19 17.30 -7.94
C ILE A 72 -1.34 17.28 -8.18
N ASN A 73 -1.92 18.35 -8.70
CA ASN A 73 -3.36 18.36 -8.97
C ASN A 73 -3.71 17.42 -10.10
N SER A 74 -2.90 17.36 -11.15
CA SER A 74 -3.04 16.40 -12.25
C SER A 74 -2.94 14.96 -11.75
N ILE A 75 -2.01 14.67 -10.85
CA ILE A 75 -1.85 13.37 -10.21
C ILE A 75 -3.09 13.03 -9.37
N ASN A 76 -3.55 13.95 -8.52
CA ASN A 76 -4.74 13.77 -7.69
C ASN A 76 -5.98 13.45 -8.53
N GLN A 77 -6.18 14.13 -9.66
CA GLN A 77 -7.31 13.85 -10.57
C GLN A 77 -7.27 12.41 -11.13
N LYS A 78 -6.08 11.90 -11.41
CA LYS A 78 -5.92 10.52 -11.87
C LYS A 78 -6.21 9.52 -10.75
N ILE A 79 -5.76 9.80 -9.52
CA ILE A 79 -6.09 9.01 -8.33
C ILE A 79 -7.61 9.00 -8.13
N PHE A 80 -8.29 10.15 -8.22
CA PHE A 80 -9.74 10.26 -8.04
C PHE A 80 -10.54 9.44 -9.06
N LYS A 81 -10.06 9.33 -10.30
CA LYS A 81 -10.69 8.46 -11.31
C LYS A 81 -10.69 6.99 -10.88
N ILE A 82 -9.64 6.56 -10.19
CA ILE A 82 -9.57 5.19 -9.67
C ILE A 82 -10.49 5.04 -8.46
N THR A 83 -10.38 5.94 -7.48
CA THR A 83 -11.08 5.86 -6.19
C THR A 83 -12.60 6.05 -6.31
N ASN A 84 -13.08 6.73 -7.35
CA ASN A 84 -14.51 6.85 -7.64
C ASN A 84 -15.22 5.48 -7.77
N ASN A 85 -14.53 4.48 -8.29
CA ASN A 85 -15.06 3.11 -8.40
C ASN A 85 -15.15 2.38 -7.04
N TYR A 86 -14.59 2.98 -5.99
CA TYR A 86 -14.55 2.42 -4.64
C TYR A 86 -15.38 3.22 -3.62
N GLY A 87 -16.27 4.10 -4.13
CA GLY A 87 -17.20 4.88 -3.31
C GLY A 87 -16.65 6.19 -2.77
N LEU A 88 -15.49 6.63 -3.25
CA LEU A 88 -14.92 7.94 -2.94
C LEU A 88 -15.21 8.91 -4.10
N ASN A 89 -16.33 9.63 -4.02
CA ASN A 89 -16.61 10.70 -4.97
C ASN A 89 -15.59 11.87 -4.81
N ASN A 90 -15.64 12.85 -5.70
CA ASN A 90 -14.69 13.97 -5.70
C ASN A 90 -14.67 14.75 -4.38
N ASP A 91 -15.81 14.96 -3.73
CA ASP A 91 -15.89 15.69 -2.47
C ASP A 91 -15.30 14.89 -1.31
N LYS A 92 -15.54 13.58 -1.26
CA LYS A 92 -14.90 12.68 -0.30
C LYS A 92 -13.39 12.63 -0.52
N ASN A 93 -12.94 12.48 -1.75
CA ASN A 93 -11.51 12.51 -2.09
C ASN A 93 -10.83 13.80 -1.62
N LYS A 94 -11.44 14.97 -1.88
CA LYS A 94 -10.92 16.25 -1.42
C LYS A 94 -10.85 16.34 0.10
N ARG A 95 -11.89 15.86 0.82
CA ARG A 95 -11.86 15.82 2.29
C ARG A 95 -10.72 14.95 2.80
N CYS A 96 -10.53 13.76 2.20
CA CYS A 96 -9.42 12.87 2.57
C CYS A 96 -8.05 13.54 2.37
N LEU A 97 -7.86 14.26 1.25
CA LEU A 97 -6.60 14.98 1.02
C LEU A 97 -6.38 16.16 1.97
N ASN A 98 -7.46 16.74 2.50
CA ASN A 98 -7.37 17.86 3.45
C ASN A 98 -7.42 17.41 4.93
N ASP A 99 -7.50 16.11 5.18
CA ASP A 99 -7.51 15.54 6.52
C ASP A 99 -6.09 15.56 7.09
N GLN A 100 -5.85 16.51 8.01
CA GLN A 100 -4.55 16.71 8.63
C GLN A 100 -4.25 15.63 9.66
N ASP A 101 -5.25 15.14 10.38
CA ASP A 101 -5.05 14.09 11.38
C ASP A 101 -4.61 12.79 10.70
N LEU A 102 -5.24 12.45 9.57
CA LEU A 102 -4.85 11.30 8.75
C LEU A 102 -3.43 11.46 8.17
N GLU A 103 -3.08 12.67 7.72
CA GLU A 103 -1.73 12.95 7.22
C GLU A 103 -0.68 12.76 8.32
N ASP A 104 -0.94 13.33 9.50
CA ASP A 104 -0.04 13.23 10.65
C ASP A 104 0.11 11.76 11.11
N GLU A 105 -0.97 10.98 11.09
CA GLU A 105 -0.94 9.54 11.39
C GLU A 105 -0.01 8.79 10.43
N ILE A 106 -0.19 8.97 9.11
CA ILE A 106 0.62 8.32 8.07
C ILE A 106 2.11 8.71 8.21
N LEU A 107 2.39 10.00 8.39
CA LEU A 107 3.76 10.48 8.51
C LEU A 107 4.43 10.02 9.81
N ASN A 108 3.70 10.01 10.92
CA ASN A 108 4.19 9.49 12.20
C ASN A 108 4.45 7.98 12.13
N GLU A 109 3.58 7.20 11.50
CA GLU A 109 3.82 5.78 11.26
C GLU A 109 5.11 5.55 10.48
N ARG A 110 5.32 6.29 9.39
CA ARG A 110 6.55 6.24 8.59
C ARG A 110 7.79 6.56 9.42
N ILE A 111 7.75 7.65 10.21
CA ILE A 111 8.88 8.08 11.06
C ILE A 111 9.19 7.01 12.11
N ASN A 112 8.17 6.49 12.77
CA ASN A 112 8.32 5.47 13.81
C ASN A 112 8.85 4.16 13.23
N ALA A 113 8.33 3.72 12.08
CA ALA A 113 8.81 2.54 11.39
C ALA A 113 10.28 2.69 10.94
N SER A 114 10.65 3.86 10.41
CA SER A 114 12.03 4.16 10.04
C SER A 114 12.98 4.06 11.22
N LYS A 115 12.61 4.64 12.37
CA LYS A 115 13.41 4.59 13.60
C LYS A 115 13.48 3.19 14.20
N LYS A 116 12.33 2.50 14.31
CA LYS A 116 12.24 1.19 14.99
C LYS A 116 12.89 0.07 14.19
N TYR A 117 12.72 0.08 12.88
CA TYR A 117 13.08 -1.05 12.01
C TYR A 117 14.23 -0.75 11.04
N SER A 118 14.82 0.45 11.10
CA SER A 118 15.88 0.89 10.19
C SER A 118 15.51 0.61 8.72
N ILE A 119 14.35 1.14 8.30
CA ILE A 119 13.86 0.96 6.93
C ILE A 119 14.65 1.87 6.00
N GLU A 120 15.42 1.28 5.09
CA GLU A 120 16.30 1.97 4.13
C GLU A 120 15.71 1.97 2.71
N ALA A 121 14.80 1.06 2.43
CA ALA A 121 14.19 0.89 1.11
C ALA A 121 12.76 0.34 1.21
N THR A 122 11.97 0.53 0.14
CA THR A 122 10.62 -0.03 0.00
C THR A 122 10.51 -0.89 -1.26
N PRO A 123 9.78 -1.99 -1.22
CA PRO A 123 9.07 -2.54 -0.06
C PRO A 123 10.02 -3.18 0.95
N THR A 124 9.78 -2.97 2.22
CA THR A 124 10.38 -3.77 3.31
C THR A 124 9.29 -4.70 3.86
N ILE A 125 9.59 -5.98 3.94
CA ILE A 125 8.62 -7.01 4.33
C ILE A 125 9.04 -7.61 5.66
N PHE A 126 8.05 -7.84 6.52
CA PHE A 126 8.23 -8.57 7.78
C PHE A 126 7.35 -9.83 7.76
N ILE A 127 7.89 -10.92 8.29
CA ILE A 127 7.16 -12.16 8.52
C ILE A 127 7.24 -12.44 10.02
N ASN A 128 6.08 -12.39 10.72
CA ASN A 128 6.03 -12.48 12.17
C ASN A 128 7.09 -11.59 12.86
N GLU A 129 7.04 -10.28 12.59
CA GLU A 129 7.91 -9.24 13.14
C GLU A 129 9.40 -9.33 12.76
N LYS A 130 9.81 -10.36 12.02
CA LYS A 130 11.19 -10.49 11.52
C LYS A 130 11.32 -9.92 10.12
N LYS A 131 12.26 -8.99 9.94
CA LYS A 131 12.58 -8.43 8.62
C LYS A 131 13.01 -9.54 7.67
N TYR A 132 12.32 -9.65 6.54
CA TYR A 132 12.67 -10.60 5.49
C TYR A 132 13.89 -10.11 4.71
N SER A 133 14.90 -10.97 4.60
CA SER A 133 16.18 -10.67 3.90
C SER A 133 16.46 -11.61 2.72
N GLY A 134 15.49 -12.43 2.32
CA GLY A 134 15.61 -13.35 1.19
C GLY A 134 15.40 -12.69 -0.17
N GLN A 135 15.39 -13.52 -1.20
CA GLN A 135 15.13 -13.07 -2.57
C GLN A 135 13.70 -12.58 -2.74
N HIS A 136 13.51 -11.49 -3.49
CA HIS A 136 12.19 -10.92 -3.77
C HIS A 136 11.51 -11.64 -4.94
N ASN A 137 11.18 -12.92 -4.73
CA ASN A 137 10.38 -13.74 -5.62
C ASN A 137 9.34 -14.55 -4.84
N TYR A 138 8.32 -15.04 -5.53
CA TYR A 138 7.20 -15.74 -4.92
C TYR A 138 7.61 -17.00 -4.15
N GLU A 139 8.48 -17.84 -4.72
CA GLU A 139 8.85 -19.14 -4.13
C GLU A 139 9.59 -18.96 -2.80
N ASP A 140 10.54 -18.03 -2.75
CA ASP A 140 11.30 -17.77 -1.54
C ASP A 140 10.44 -17.12 -0.44
N PHE A 141 9.53 -16.19 -0.79
CA PHE A 141 8.56 -15.66 0.17
C PHE A 141 7.64 -16.76 0.71
N LYS A 142 7.06 -17.58 -0.18
CA LYS A 142 6.19 -18.68 0.22
C LYS A 142 6.91 -19.64 1.16
N LYS A 143 8.13 -20.07 0.80
CA LYS A 143 8.97 -20.92 1.64
C LYS A 143 9.27 -20.30 3.01
N ALA A 144 9.55 -18.99 3.05
CA ALA A 144 9.82 -18.31 4.31
C ALA A 144 8.58 -18.25 5.21
N ILE A 145 7.40 -17.98 4.64
CA ILE A 145 6.13 -17.94 5.38
C ILE A 145 5.76 -19.32 5.92
N LEU A 146 5.88 -20.37 5.08
CA LEU A 146 5.52 -21.74 5.47
C LEU A 146 6.33 -22.30 6.65
N LYS A 147 7.50 -21.72 6.97
CA LYS A 147 8.27 -22.09 8.17
C LYS A 147 7.58 -21.70 9.48
N TYR A 148 6.57 -20.85 9.43
CA TYR A 148 5.83 -20.34 10.60
C TYR A 148 4.40 -20.94 10.69
N LEU A 149 4.00 -21.74 9.73
CA LEU A 149 2.72 -22.47 9.72
C LEU A 149 2.88 -23.90 10.20
#